data_9b1f87aa4b54c4d0cd89b18b65e98401
#
_entry.id   9b1f87aa4b54c4d0cd89b18b65e98401
#
_cell.length_a   1.000
_cell.length_b   1.000
_cell.length_c   1.000
_cell.angle_alpha   90.00
_cell.angle_beta   90.00
_cell.angle_gamma   90.00
#
_symmetry.space_group_name_H-M   'P 1'
#
loop_
_entity.id
_entity.type
_entity.pdbx_description
1 polymer ?
#
loop_
_entity_poly.entity_id
_entity_poly.type
_entity_poly.pdbx_seq_one_letter_code
_entity_poly.pdbx_strand_id
1 'polypeptide(L)'
;MEEKGKKLGLWNIIGLGLGGAIGTGIFVLLGYGIAYTGRSISLVVAVGCFFMLLAYWYNLAMPSLFVMKGGDYSMKTMLFNPFMSGVSAWMTLVSGLAMSSYAVALAQYLAIAVPSLQNYQTVVAFVAMTLFFLSTIKGSRFLTILENIVTLVLVAALALFVAFGIGKVDFASTFSSADGGFFHGGFTGFVSALAVMGWACQGTTMAPISMAAVTKNPKRTIPLGIIVITCLLAVVYGAMGIVAGGVLPYAETAGQNISVTAQAIFPNALYIFFVVGGGIGAIASSLLGALGMMRYPLLQVANDGWLPSVFKKTDKNGYPYAIYLLFYVISIYPIVTGRSLDAIVSQVMIPTMLINIYMNLACLTLPKKYPEQWAQRSIKMPLWFYNICCVLGAFCAGVVAYNLFKDLTFNDAVFAVAIVVVLCVLSILRLKQGAVKAEDLASKKEEIVRQAIADTAADETEAA
;
A
#
# COMPACT_ATOMS: atom_id res chain seq x y z
N MET A 1 12.05 5.85 -24.17
CA MET A 1 11.21 5.31 -25.27
C MET A 1 9.79 5.23 -24.72
N GLU A 2 8.94 6.18 -25.11
CA GLU A 2 7.51 6.10 -24.82
C GLU A 2 6.95 4.93 -25.63
N GLU A 3 6.51 3.88 -24.93
CA GLU A 3 5.65 2.89 -25.57
C GLU A 3 4.37 3.63 -26.00
N LYS A 4 4.15 3.75 -27.30
CA LYS A 4 2.89 4.22 -27.90
C LYS A 4 1.79 3.19 -27.62
N GLY A 5 1.51 2.94 -26.34
CA GLY A 5 0.40 2.12 -25.88
C GLY A 5 -0.86 2.99 -25.74
N LYS A 6 -2.02 2.39 -25.94
CA LYS A 6 -3.33 3.04 -25.71
C LYS A 6 -3.41 3.50 -24.24
N LYS A 7 -3.58 4.82 -23.99
CA LYS A 7 -3.71 5.38 -22.64
C LYS A 7 -4.87 4.73 -21.89
N LEU A 8 -4.68 4.48 -20.59
CA LEU A 8 -5.63 3.79 -19.72
C LEU A 8 -6.78 4.74 -19.34
N GLY A 9 -8.01 4.26 -19.48
CA GLY A 9 -9.20 4.97 -19.01
C GLY A 9 -9.52 4.66 -17.54
N LEU A 10 -10.58 5.30 -17.02
CA LEU A 10 -11.02 5.18 -15.62
C LEU A 10 -11.25 3.72 -15.19
N TRP A 11 -11.95 2.93 -16.00
CA TRP A 11 -12.24 1.52 -15.67
C TRP A 11 -10.98 0.66 -15.56
N ASN A 12 -9.96 0.95 -16.39
CA ASN A 12 -8.68 0.26 -16.32
C ASN A 12 -7.94 0.62 -15.02
N ILE A 13 -7.98 1.91 -14.64
CA ILE A 13 -7.38 2.37 -13.37
C ILE A 13 -8.10 1.75 -12.18
N ILE A 14 -9.43 1.65 -12.20
CA ILE A 14 -10.21 0.99 -11.15
C ILE A 14 -9.82 -0.49 -11.04
N GLY A 15 -9.81 -1.22 -12.16
CA GLY A 15 -9.47 -2.65 -12.16
C GLY A 15 -8.06 -2.94 -11.64
N LEU A 16 -7.06 -2.21 -12.16
CA LEU A 16 -5.68 -2.33 -11.71
C LEU A 16 -5.50 -1.86 -10.26
N GLY A 17 -6.21 -0.80 -9.87
CA GLY A 17 -6.19 -0.30 -8.49
C GLY A 17 -6.79 -1.28 -7.48
N LEU A 18 -7.90 -1.94 -7.82
CA LEU A 18 -8.48 -2.99 -6.98
C LEU A 18 -7.55 -4.20 -6.88
N GLY A 19 -7.00 -4.67 -8.01
CA GLY A 19 -6.05 -5.79 -8.02
C GLY A 19 -4.80 -5.51 -7.18
N GLY A 20 -4.24 -4.30 -7.27
CA GLY A 20 -3.09 -3.91 -6.47
C GLY A 20 -3.40 -3.64 -4.98
N ALA A 21 -4.66 -3.29 -4.65
CA ALA A 21 -5.06 -3.05 -3.27
C ALA A 21 -5.39 -4.34 -2.49
N ILE A 22 -5.92 -5.35 -3.18
CA ILE A 22 -6.35 -6.60 -2.55
C ILE A 22 -5.19 -7.60 -2.55
N GLY A 23 -4.68 -7.91 -1.37
CA GLY A 23 -3.54 -8.82 -1.21
C GLY A 23 -3.43 -9.35 0.22
N THR A 24 -2.22 -9.36 0.79
CA THR A 24 -1.95 -9.88 2.13
C THR A 24 -2.84 -9.27 3.21
N GLY A 25 -3.20 -8.00 3.04
CA GLY A 25 -3.99 -7.27 4.03
C GLY A 25 -5.30 -7.96 4.37
N ILE A 26 -6.11 -8.30 3.37
CA ILE A 26 -7.42 -8.90 3.61
C ILE A 26 -7.34 -10.40 3.88
N PHE A 27 -6.42 -11.12 3.20
CA PHE A 27 -6.32 -12.57 3.34
C PHE A 27 -5.68 -13.01 4.65
N VAL A 28 -4.74 -12.23 5.19
CA VAL A 28 -3.98 -12.62 6.39
C VAL A 28 -4.30 -11.71 7.57
N LEU A 29 -4.25 -10.38 7.41
CA LEU A 29 -4.39 -9.45 8.53
C LEU A 29 -5.83 -9.32 9.05
N LEU A 30 -6.84 -9.75 8.29
CA LEU A 30 -8.23 -9.66 8.75
C LEU A 30 -8.45 -10.39 10.08
N GLY A 31 -7.85 -11.56 10.26
CA GLY A 31 -7.93 -12.30 11.52
C GLY A 31 -7.22 -11.61 12.68
N TYR A 32 -6.10 -10.92 12.42
CA TYR A 32 -5.47 -10.07 13.44
C TYR A 32 -6.39 -8.91 13.83
N GLY A 33 -7.07 -8.29 12.85
CA GLY A 33 -8.09 -7.28 13.13
C GLY A 33 -9.24 -7.85 13.97
N ILE A 34 -9.71 -9.07 13.67
CA ILE A 34 -10.75 -9.77 14.47
C ILE A 34 -10.27 -9.96 15.92
N ALA A 35 -9.00 -10.32 16.14
CA ALA A 35 -8.45 -10.50 17.47
C ALA A 35 -8.56 -9.23 18.34
N TYR A 36 -8.45 -8.05 17.75
CA TYR A 36 -8.60 -6.77 18.47
C TYR A 36 -10.06 -6.37 18.70
N THR A 37 -10.97 -6.63 17.75
CA THR A 37 -12.28 -5.95 17.72
C THR A 37 -13.47 -6.90 17.57
N GLY A 38 -13.25 -8.19 17.35
CA GLY A 38 -14.31 -9.18 17.16
C GLY A 38 -15.14 -8.91 15.90
N ARG A 39 -16.46 -9.00 16.02
CA ARG A 39 -17.41 -8.87 14.88
C ARG A 39 -17.47 -7.48 14.27
N SER A 40 -17.07 -6.44 15.01
CA SER A 40 -16.98 -5.07 14.46
C SER A 40 -15.85 -4.88 13.46
N ILE A 41 -15.10 -5.93 13.14
CA ILE A 41 -14.10 -5.92 12.04
C ILE A 41 -14.71 -5.47 10.70
N SER A 42 -15.97 -5.81 10.43
CA SER A 42 -16.68 -5.35 9.25
C SER A 42 -16.75 -3.83 9.16
N LEU A 43 -17.03 -3.17 10.28
CA LEU A 43 -17.06 -1.72 10.38
C LEU A 43 -15.65 -1.14 10.31
N VAL A 44 -14.67 -1.79 10.98
CA VAL A 44 -13.26 -1.37 10.95
C VAL A 44 -12.73 -1.29 9.52
N VAL A 45 -12.91 -2.34 8.71
CA VAL A 45 -12.35 -2.34 7.34
C VAL A 45 -13.11 -1.40 6.41
N ALA A 46 -14.43 -1.26 6.57
CA ALA A 46 -15.22 -0.32 5.78
C ALA A 46 -14.83 1.13 6.08
N VAL A 47 -14.79 1.52 7.35
CA VAL A 47 -14.35 2.86 7.80
C VAL A 47 -12.86 3.04 7.55
N GLY A 48 -12.06 1.99 7.73
CA GLY A 48 -10.62 1.97 7.53
C GLY A 48 -10.19 2.43 6.14
N CYS A 49 -10.94 2.07 5.09
CA CYS A 49 -10.65 2.55 3.73
C CYS A 49 -10.73 4.09 3.63
N PHE A 50 -11.73 4.71 4.23
CA PHE A 50 -11.86 6.17 4.26
C PHE A 50 -10.86 6.81 5.22
N PHE A 51 -10.59 6.16 6.35
CA PHE A 51 -9.59 6.61 7.31
C PHE A 51 -8.19 6.64 6.70
N MET A 52 -7.84 5.61 5.94
CA MET A 52 -6.56 5.55 5.22
C MET A 52 -6.53 6.48 4.02
N LEU A 53 -7.66 6.72 3.32
CA LEU A 53 -7.74 7.77 2.31
C LEU A 53 -7.38 9.14 2.90
N LEU A 54 -7.86 9.44 4.12
CA LEU A 54 -7.49 10.66 4.83
C LEU A 54 -6.01 10.65 5.25
N ALA A 55 -5.50 9.54 5.80
CA ALA A 55 -4.09 9.42 6.18
C ALA A 55 -3.14 9.62 4.98
N TYR A 56 -3.61 9.34 3.76
CA TYR A 56 -2.94 9.58 2.48
C TYR A 56 -3.60 10.72 1.68
N TRP A 57 -4.15 11.73 2.34
CA TRP A 57 -4.89 12.81 1.68
C TRP A 57 -4.12 13.49 0.56
N TYR A 58 -2.81 13.66 0.71
CA TYR A 58 -1.96 14.22 -0.33
C TYR A 58 -2.01 13.45 -1.66
N ASN A 59 -2.27 12.14 -1.61
CA ASN A 59 -2.42 11.28 -2.79
C ASN A 59 -3.71 11.57 -3.58
N LEU A 60 -4.68 12.20 -2.97
CA LEU A 60 -5.88 12.71 -3.63
C LEU A 60 -5.71 14.18 -4.04
N ALA A 61 -5.13 14.99 -3.16
CA ALA A 61 -4.98 16.42 -3.34
C ALA A 61 -4.02 16.77 -4.48
N MET A 62 -2.78 16.24 -4.44
CA MET A 62 -1.73 16.58 -5.41
C MET A 62 -2.11 16.21 -6.86
N PRO A 63 -2.57 14.98 -7.16
CA PRO A 63 -2.98 14.63 -8.53
C PRO A 63 -4.20 15.41 -9.03
N SER A 64 -5.00 16.02 -8.14
CA SER A 64 -6.08 16.90 -8.57
C SER A 64 -5.60 18.25 -9.11
N LEU A 65 -4.37 18.66 -8.76
CA LEU A 65 -3.76 19.91 -9.20
C LEU A 65 -2.78 19.69 -10.38
N PHE A 66 -2.04 18.59 -10.35
CA PHE A 66 -0.92 18.33 -11.25
C PHE A 66 -0.96 16.93 -11.86
N VAL A 67 -0.41 16.80 -13.06
CA VAL A 67 -0.05 15.50 -13.63
C VAL A 67 1.31 15.09 -13.10
N MET A 68 1.36 14.04 -12.27
CA MET A 68 2.56 13.61 -11.53
C MET A 68 3.14 12.30 -12.09
N LYS A 69 3.81 12.35 -13.24
CA LYS A 69 4.40 11.15 -13.87
C LYS A 69 5.49 10.46 -13.04
N GLY A 70 6.16 11.19 -12.15
CA GLY A 70 7.18 10.65 -11.24
C GLY A 70 6.63 9.96 -9.97
N GLY A 71 5.32 9.83 -9.84
CA GLY A 71 4.67 9.12 -8.73
C GLY A 71 4.87 9.77 -7.36
N ASP A 72 4.78 8.94 -6.30
CA ASP A 72 4.80 9.37 -4.89
C ASP A 72 6.07 10.13 -4.49
N TYR A 73 7.24 9.69 -4.95
CA TYR A 73 8.51 10.37 -4.63
C TYR A 73 8.54 11.82 -5.16
N SER A 74 8.11 12.03 -6.40
CA SER A 74 8.06 13.38 -7.00
C SER A 74 7.05 14.29 -6.28
N MET A 75 5.89 13.76 -5.88
CA MET A 75 4.91 14.51 -5.09
C MET A 75 5.50 14.98 -3.77
N LYS A 76 6.19 14.11 -3.06
CA LYS A 76 6.86 14.43 -1.79
C LYS A 76 7.95 15.48 -1.98
N THR A 77 8.77 15.34 -3.02
CA THR A 77 9.86 16.29 -3.33
C THR A 77 9.34 17.70 -3.60
N MET A 78 8.16 17.87 -4.21
CA MET A 78 7.56 19.20 -4.44
C MET A 78 7.29 19.97 -3.15
N LEU A 79 6.95 19.31 -2.05
CA LEU A 79 6.55 19.94 -0.79
C LEU A 79 7.64 19.87 0.28
N PHE A 80 8.56 18.94 0.20
CA PHE A 80 9.58 18.70 1.19
C PHE A 80 10.74 19.71 1.12
N ASN A 81 11.38 19.94 2.25
CA ASN A 81 12.69 20.55 2.34
C ASN A 81 13.78 19.48 2.01
N PRO A 82 15.05 19.88 1.79
CA PRO A 82 16.13 18.94 1.47
C PRO A 82 16.28 17.78 2.45
N PHE A 83 16.14 18.03 3.76
CA PHE A 83 16.22 17.00 4.78
C PHE A 83 15.10 15.96 4.64
N MET A 84 13.85 16.40 4.56
CA MET A 84 12.69 15.50 4.40
C MET A 84 12.69 14.79 3.05
N SER A 85 13.22 15.41 1.99
CA SER A 85 13.44 14.74 0.70
C SER A 85 14.39 13.55 0.84
N GLY A 86 15.45 13.70 1.64
CA GLY A 86 16.36 12.60 1.97
C GLY A 86 15.69 11.50 2.79
N VAL A 87 14.94 11.87 3.83
CA VAL A 87 14.17 10.89 4.62
C VAL A 87 13.22 10.09 3.73
N SER A 88 12.51 10.74 2.81
CA SER A 88 11.62 10.08 1.85
C SER A 88 12.38 9.18 0.87
N ALA A 89 13.55 9.62 0.39
CA ALA A 89 14.39 8.83 -0.50
C ALA A 89 14.84 7.51 0.17
N TRP A 90 15.35 7.59 1.39
CA TRP A 90 15.75 6.40 2.16
C TRP A 90 14.56 5.52 2.54
N MET A 91 13.38 6.13 2.83
CA MET A 91 12.16 5.36 3.07
C MET A 91 11.74 4.53 1.86
N THR A 92 11.96 5.03 0.63
CA THR A 92 11.72 4.27 -0.60
C THR A 92 12.52 2.96 -0.64
N LEU A 93 13.76 2.96 -0.12
CA LEU A 93 14.57 1.75 0.02
C LEU A 93 14.07 0.85 1.14
N VAL A 94 13.79 1.43 2.31
CA VAL A 94 13.31 0.71 3.50
C VAL A 94 11.94 0.06 3.25
N SER A 95 11.14 0.60 2.32
CA SER A 95 9.90 -0.05 1.90
C SER A 95 10.10 -1.47 1.35
N GLY A 96 11.34 -1.85 0.99
CA GLY A 96 11.71 -3.25 0.70
C GLY A 96 11.37 -4.23 1.81
N LEU A 97 11.42 -3.81 3.08
CA LEU A 97 10.98 -4.65 4.20
C LEU A 97 9.53 -5.11 4.03
N ALA A 98 8.66 -4.27 3.45
CA ALA A 98 7.27 -4.63 3.21
C ALA A 98 7.10 -5.77 2.19
N MET A 99 8.04 -5.94 1.27
CA MET A 99 7.99 -7.03 0.27
C MET A 99 7.99 -8.39 0.94
N SER A 100 8.69 -8.53 2.09
CA SER A 100 8.71 -9.76 2.85
C SER A 100 7.34 -10.17 3.38
N SER A 101 6.43 -9.21 3.67
CA SER A 101 5.08 -9.53 4.14
C SER A 101 4.30 -10.35 3.10
N TYR A 102 4.46 -10.04 1.81
CA TYR A 102 3.86 -10.81 0.73
C TYR A 102 4.43 -12.22 0.64
N ALA A 103 5.76 -12.36 0.73
CA ALA A 103 6.42 -13.67 0.63
C ALA A 103 6.09 -14.56 1.84
N VAL A 104 6.05 -13.99 3.04
CA VAL A 104 5.64 -14.72 4.27
C VAL A 104 4.17 -15.16 4.17
N ALA A 105 3.28 -14.27 3.77
CA ALA A 105 1.88 -14.61 3.57
C ALA A 105 1.69 -15.68 2.47
N LEU A 106 2.45 -15.57 1.38
CA LEU A 106 2.44 -16.58 0.32
C LEU A 106 2.85 -17.96 0.84
N ALA A 107 3.90 -18.01 1.67
CA ALA A 107 4.36 -19.26 2.28
C ALA A 107 3.31 -19.86 3.23
N GLN A 108 2.61 -19.02 4.02
CA GLN A 108 1.49 -19.48 4.87
C GLN A 108 0.37 -20.11 4.04
N TYR A 109 -0.06 -19.46 2.95
CA TYR A 109 -1.11 -20.00 2.06
C TYR A 109 -0.66 -21.23 1.29
N LEU A 110 0.60 -21.30 0.86
CA LEU A 110 1.17 -22.51 0.27
C LEU A 110 1.19 -23.68 1.28
N ALA A 111 1.48 -23.41 2.55
CA ALA A 111 1.44 -24.44 3.59
C ALA A 111 0.02 -24.93 3.91
N ILE A 112 -1.01 -24.09 3.71
CA ILE A 112 -2.42 -24.52 3.78
C ILE A 112 -2.77 -25.43 2.62
N ALA A 113 -2.34 -25.08 1.40
CA ALA A 113 -2.58 -25.88 0.20
C ALA A 113 -1.78 -27.20 0.20
N VAL A 114 -0.56 -27.18 0.76
CA VAL A 114 0.38 -28.29 0.81
C VAL A 114 0.92 -28.43 2.24
N PRO A 115 0.26 -29.21 3.13
CA PRO A 115 0.61 -29.27 4.56
C PRO A 115 2.05 -29.71 4.88
N SER A 116 2.71 -30.43 3.97
CA SER A 116 4.12 -30.80 4.12
C SER A 116 5.08 -29.60 4.15
N LEU A 117 4.65 -28.43 3.68
CA LEU A 117 5.43 -27.18 3.69
C LEU A 117 5.32 -26.41 5.02
N GLN A 118 4.48 -26.85 5.97
CA GLN A 118 4.24 -26.15 7.23
C GLN A 118 5.52 -25.86 8.01
N ASN A 119 6.45 -26.82 8.05
CA ASN A 119 7.73 -26.67 8.78
C ASN A 119 8.79 -25.92 7.96
N TYR A 120 8.51 -25.58 6.70
CA TYR A 120 9.46 -24.96 5.75
C TYR A 120 9.03 -23.57 5.32
N GLN A 121 8.10 -22.92 6.00
CA GLN A 121 7.53 -21.63 5.57
C GLN A 121 8.60 -20.56 5.32
N THR A 122 9.64 -20.46 6.16
CA THR A 122 10.75 -19.52 5.98
C THR A 122 11.51 -19.78 4.68
N VAL A 123 11.79 -21.05 4.37
CA VAL A 123 12.48 -21.44 3.13
C VAL A 123 11.59 -21.15 1.92
N VAL A 124 10.31 -21.48 2.01
CA VAL A 124 9.33 -21.19 0.95
C VAL A 124 9.22 -19.69 0.69
N ALA A 125 9.13 -18.88 1.75
CA ALA A 125 9.11 -17.41 1.63
C ALA A 125 10.38 -16.86 0.97
N PHE A 126 11.56 -17.38 1.37
CA PHE A 126 12.85 -16.99 0.79
C PHE A 126 12.94 -17.36 -0.69
N VAL A 127 12.58 -18.58 -1.06
CA VAL A 127 12.59 -19.06 -2.45
C VAL A 127 11.60 -18.26 -3.29
N ALA A 128 10.37 -18.06 -2.80
CA ALA A 128 9.37 -17.24 -3.46
C ALA A 128 9.88 -15.82 -3.72
N MET A 129 10.40 -15.14 -2.70
CA MET A 129 10.98 -13.79 -2.83
C MET A 129 12.05 -13.75 -3.91
N THR A 130 12.98 -14.71 -3.90
CA THR A 130 14.06 -14.79 -4.88
C THR A 130 13.51 -14.95 -6.31
N LEU A 131 12.57 -15.86 -6.51
CA LEU A 131 11.96 -16.11 -7.82
C LEU A 131 11.22 -14.89 -8.36
N PHE A 132 10.47 -14.18 -7.49
CA PHE A 132 9.75 -12.97 -7.87
C PHE A 132 10.72 -11.83 -8.23
N PHE A 133 11.81 -11.64 -7.47
CA PHE A 133 12.84 -10.67 -7.85
C PHE A 133 13.49 -11.01 -9.18
N LEU A 134 13.85 -12.27 -9.43
CA LEU A 134 14.40 -12.71 -10.71
C LEU A 134 13.41 -12.50 -11.87
N SER A 135 12.12 -12.66 -11.63
CA SER A 135 11.10 -12.44 -12.66
C SER A 135 11.02 -10.97 -13.13
N THR A 136 11.36 -10.00 -12.27
CA THR A 136 11.37 -8.57 -12.64
C THR A 136 12.37 -8.23 -13.75
N ILE A 137 13.37 -9.09 -13.99
CA ILE A 137 14.37 -8.93 -15.05
C ILE A 137 13.75 -9.16 -16.44
N LYS A 138 12.71 -10.01 -16.55
CA LYS A 138 12.15 -10.49 -17.84
C LYS A 138 11.18 -9.54 -18.55
N GLY A 139 10.82 -8.39 -17.97
CA GLY A 139 9.98 -7.37 -18.63
C GLY A 139 8.46 -7.49 -18.36
N SER A 140 7.74 -6.39 -18.66
CA SER A 140 6.40 -6.10 -18.10
C SER A 140 5.22 -6.79 -18.80
N ARG A 141 5.29 -7.13 -20.10
CA ARG A 141 4.11 -7.56 -20.86
C ARG A 141 3.47 -8.87 -20.38
N PHE A 142 4.28 -9.88 -20.09
CA PHE A 142 3.80 -11.16 -19.56
C PHE A 142 3.16 -10.99 -18.19
N LEU A 143 3.78 -10.14 -17.38
CA LEU A 143 3.34 -9.82 -16.01
C LEU A 143 1.95 -9.17 -16.01
N THR A 144 1.68 -8.22 -16.92
CA THR A 144 0.38 -7.54 -17.04
C THR A 144 -0.75 -8.51 -17.42
N ILE A 145 -0.49 -9.47 -18.31
CA ILE A 145 -1.51 -10.46 -18.69
C ILE A 145 -1.82 -11.38 -17.50
N LEU A 146 -0.80 -11.85 -16.81
CA LEU A 146 -0.96 -12.69 -15.62
C LEU A 146 -1.72 -11.94 -14.52
N GLU A 147 -1.38 -10.68 -14.28
CA GLU A 147 -2.02 -9.82 -13.28
C GLU A 147 -3.53 -9.64 -13.56
N ASN A 148 -3.92 -9.43 -14.82
CA ASN A 148 -5.32 -9.31 -15.20
C ASN A 148 -6.11 -10.60 -14.94
N ILE A 149 -5.53 -11.76 -15.27
CA ILE A 149 -6.17 -13.06 -15.02
C ILE A 149 -6.33 -13.30 -13.53
N VAL A 150 -5.27 -13.07 -12.76
CA VAL A 150 -5.28 -13.23 -11.29
C VAL A 150 -6.28 -12.29 -10.63
N THR A 151 -6.38 -11.05 -11.09
CA THR A 151 -7.37 -10.09 -10.57
C THR A 151 -8.80 -10.55 -10.81
N LEU A 152 -9.10 -11.13 -11.98
CA LEU A 152 -10.41 -11.69 -12.27
C LEU A 152 -10.75 -12.87 -11.35
N VAL A 153 -9.80 -13.80 -11.18
CA VAL A 153 -9.94 -14.96 -10.28
C VAL A 153 -10.11 -14.49 -8.84
N LEU A 154 -9.35 -13.48 -8.42
CA LEU A 154 -9.44 -12.86 -7.09
C LEU A 154 -10.84 -12.30 -6.83
N VAL A 155 -11.35 -11.45 -7.73
CA VAL A 155 -12.69 -10.85 -7.58
C VAL A 155 -13.76 -11.93 -7.50
N ALA A 156 -13.64 -12.99 -8.32
CA ALA A 156 -14.55 -14.14 -8.26
C ALA A 156 -14.46 -14.87 -6.91
N ALA A 157 -13.24 -15.11 -6.39
CA ALA A 157 -13.04 -15.76 -5.10
C ALA A 157 -13.64 -14.96 -3.93
N LEU A 158 -13.47 -13.63 -3.91
CA LEU A 158 -14.07 -12.77 -2.88
C LEU A 158 -15.59 -12.71 -2.99
N ALA A 159 -16.12 -12.62 -4.21
CA ALA A 159 -17.57 -12.62 -4.45
C ALA A 159 -18.21 -13.94 -3.97
N LEU A 160 -17.59 -15.08 -4.28
CA LEU A 160 -18.04 -16.40 -3.81
C LEU A 160 -17.95 -16.49 -2.28
N PHE A 161 -16.86 -15.99 -1.66
CA PHE A 161 -16.72 -15.99 -0.21
C PHE A 161 -17.88 -15.26 0.48
N VAL A 162 -18.24 -14.08 -0.03
CA VAL A 162 -19.36 -13.31 0.51
C VAL A 162 -20.69 -14.03 0.19
N ALA A 163 -20.92 -14.46 -1.04
CA ALA A 163 -22.20 -15.05 -1.47
C ALA A 163 -22.52 -16.34 -0.71
N PHE A 164 -21.54 -17.23 -0.53
CA PHE A 164 -21.73 -18.48 0.22
C PHE A 164 -21.69 -18.28 1.73
N GLY A 165 -20.94 -17.29 2.19
CA GLY A 165 -20.74 -17.04 3.63
C GLY A 165 -21.88 -16.30 4.28
N ILE A 166 -22.51 -15.32 3.59
CA ILE A 166 -23.51 -14.44 4.18
C ILE A 166 -24.71 -15.20 4.78
N GLY A 167 -25.13 -16.30 4.13
CA GLY A 167 -26.20 -17.17 4.61
C GLY A 167 -25.82 -18.04 5.81
N LYS A 168 -24.52 -18.13 6.17
CA LYS A 168 -24.02 -18.88 7.31
C LYS A 168 -23.66 -17.97 8.51
N VAL A 169 -23.78 -16.66 8.34
CA VAL A 169 -23.52 -15.69 9.42
C VAL A 169 -24.60 -15.81 10.49
N ASP A 170 -24.18 -15.97 11.73
CA ASP A 170 -25.09 -15.89 12.87
C ASP A 170 -25.36 -14.44 13.23
N PHE A 171 -26.37 -13.85 12.55
CA PHE A 171 -26.82 -12.47 12.79
C PHE A 171 -27.49 -12.31 14.15
N ALA A 172 -28.09 -13.37 14.71
CA ALA A 172 -28.78 -13.32 16.01
C ALA A 172 -27.79 -13.04 17.15
N SER A 173 -26.57 -13.57 17.07
CA SER A 173 -25.54 -13.36 18.07
C SER A 173 -24.64 -12.14 17.81
N THR A 174 -24.87 -11.37 16.73
CA THR A 174 -23.96 -10.27 16.32
C THR A 174 -23.76 -9.23 17.43
N PHE A 175 -24.81 -8.91 18.19
CA PHE A 175 -24.75 -7.94 19.30
C PHE A 175 -24.83 -8.61 20.68
N SER A 176 -24.75 -9.95 20.74
CA SER A 176 -24.68 -10.69 21.99
C SER A 176 -23.38 -10.40 22.72
N SER A 177 -23.40 -10.45 24.05
CA SER A 177 -22.20 -10.40 24.88
C SER A 177 -21.38 -11.72 24.85
N ALA A 178 -21.91 -12.77 24.21
CA ALA A 178 -21.14 -13.97 23.93
C ALA A 178 -19.92 -13.62 23.05
N ASP A 179 -18.83 -14.36 23.21
CA ASP A 179 -17.57 -14.14 22.45
C ASP A 179 -16.99 -12.73 22.59
N GLY A 180 -17.31 -11.98 23.66
CA GLY A 180 -16.79 -10.63 23.90
C GLY A 180 -17.58 -9.51 23.23
N GLY A 181 -18.73 -9.81 22.60
CA GLY A 181 -19.62 -8.83 21.98
C GLY A 181 -19.18 -8.32 20.64
N PHE A 182 -19.98 -7.39 20.08
CA PHE A 182 -19.71 -6.78 18.77
C PHE A 182 -18.39 -6.00 18.75
N PHE A 183 -18.11 -5.23 19.81
CA PHE A 183 -16.86 -4.48 20.02
C PHE A 183 -15.96 -5.19 21.03
N HIS A 184 -15.41 -6.33 20.66
CA HIS A 184 -14.41 -6.99 21.50
C HIS A 184 -13.21 -6.04 21.72
N GLY A 185 -12.75 -5.87 22.98
CA GLY A 185 -11.73 -4.88 23.33
C GLY A 185 -12.20 -3.41 23.33
N GLY A 186 -13.50 -3.15 23.13
CA GLY A 186 -14.10 -1.81 23.17
C GLY A 186 -13.54 -0.85 22.11
N PHE A 187 -13.58 0.45 22.42
CA PHE A 187 -13.07 1.49 21.51
C PHE A 187 -11.56 1.36 21.24
N THR A 188 -10.78 0.97 22.24
CA THR A 188 -9.33 0.77 22.08
C THR A 188 -9.05 -0.39 21.11
N GLY A 189 -9.76 -1.52 21.24
CA GLY A 189 -9.64 -2.63 20.30
C GLY A 189 -10.05 -2.24 18.87
N PHE A 190 -11.11 -1.44 18.73
CA PHE A 190 -11.54 -0.91 17.43
C PHE A 190 -10.46 -0.07 16.76
N VAL A 191 -9.81 0.83 17.50
CA VAL A 191 -8.75 1.71 16.96
C VAL A 191 -7.46 0.92 16.67
N SER A 192 -7.08 -0.05 17.50
CA SER A 192 -5.96 -0.95 17.21
C SER A 192 -6.23 -1.79 15.95
N ALA A 193 -7.44 -2.36 15.81
CA ALA A 193 -7.84 -3.06 14.59
C ALA A 193 -7.76 -2.16 13.36
N LEU A 194 -8.22 -0.91 13.46
CA LEU A 194 -8.16 0.06 12.37
C LEU A 194 -6.72 0.37 11.96
N ALA A 195 -5.79 0.45 12.90
CA ALA A 195 -4.37 0.65 12.61
C ALA A 195 -3.74 -0.56 11.91
N VAL A 196 -3.99 -1.79 12.39
CA VAL A 196 -3.49 -3.03 11.76
C VAL A 196 -4.10 -3.21 10.37
N MET A 197 -5.40 -2.98 10.21
CA MET A 197 -6.08 -3.06 8.91
C MET A 197 -5.72 -1.91 7.97
N GLY A 198 -5.03 -0.88 8.45
CA GLY A 198 -4.50 0.22 7.63
C GLY A 198 -3.67 -0.29 6.45
N TRP A 199 -2.89 -1.35 6.63
CA TRP A 199 -2.15 -1.99 5.53
C TRP A 199 -3.06 -2.48 4.40
N ALA A 200 -4.17 -3.13 4.72
CA ALA A 200 -5.15 -3.58 3.73
C ALA A 200 -5.86 -2.40 3.05
N CYS A 201 -6.18 -1.36 3.80
CA CYS A 201 -7.02 -0.25 3.36
C CYS A 201 -6.26 0.85 2.59
N GLN A 202 -4.91 0.94 2.70
CA GLN A 202 -4.11 1.99 2.04
C GLN A 202 -3.92 1.80 0.54
N GLY A 203 -4.06 0.57 0.02
CA GLY A 203 -3.77 0.23 -1.37
C GLY A 203 -4.61 1.01 -2.40
N THR A 204 -5.73 1.60 -1.97
CA THR A 204 -6.63 2.39 -2.82
C THR A 204 -5.96 3.60 -3.47
N THR A 205 -4.92 4.17 -2.85
CA THR A 205 -4.28 5.41 -3.31
C THR A 205 -3.01 5.17 -4.12
N MET A 206 -2.19 4.20 -3.76
CA MET A 206 -0.83 4.03 -4.30
C MET A 206 -0.82 3.53 -5.76
N ALA A 207 -1.65 2.54 -6.08
CA ALA A 207 -1.69 1.95 -7.42
C ALA A 207 -2.13 2.98 -8.49
N PRO A 208 -3.22 3.75 -8.33
CA PRO A 208 -3.60 4.77 -9.32
C PRO A 208 -2.52 5.82 -9.57
N ILE A 209 -1.83 6.29 -8.53
CA ILE A 209 -0.79 7.32 -8.66
C ILE A 209 0.38 6.83 -9.50
N SER A 210 0.80 5.57 -9.34
CA SER A 210 1.91 5.02 -10.12
C SER A 210 1.63 4.93 -11.63
N MET A 211 0.36 5.04 -12.03
CA MET A 211 -0.10 4.93 -13.43
C MET A 211 -0.28 6.28 -14.12
N ALA A 212 0.08 7.41 -13.49
CA ALA A 212 -0.14 8.75 -14.04
C ALA A 212 0.44 8.95 -15.46
N ALA A 213 1.60 8.37 -15.74
CA ALA A 213 2.27 8.49 -17.04
C ALA A 213 1.52 7.81 -18.20
N VAL A 214 0.71 6.78 -17.91
CA VAL A 214 -0.01 6.00 -18.93
C VAL A 214 -1.53 6.17 -18.88
N THR A 215 -2.02 7.07 -18.04
CA THR A 215 -3.45 7.34 -17.85
C THR A 215 -3.93 8.44 -18.81
N LYS A 216 -5.16 8.29 -19.32
CA LYS A 216 -5.86 9.35 -20.07
C LYS A 216 -6.44 10.34 -19.07
N ASN A 217 -6.20 11.64 -19.29
CA ASN A 217 -6.64 12.75 -18.41
C ASN A 217 -6.30 12.47 -16.92
N PRO A 218 -5.01 12.24 -16.58
CA PRO A 218 -4.63 11.73 -15.25
C PRO A 218 -5.06 12.65 -14.12
N LYS A 219 -5.06 13.97 -14.32
CA LYS A 219 -5.52 14.97 -13.34
C LYS A 219 -6.96 14.74 -12.87
N ARG A 220 -7.83 14.19 -13.71
CA ARG A 220 -9.21 13.86 -13.38
C ARG A 220 -9.40 12.39 -13.06
N THR A 221 -8.79 11.51 -13.87
CA THR A 221 -9.00 10.06 -13.80
C THR A 221 -8.41 9.45 -12.54
N ILE A 222 -7.23 9.92 -12.10
CA ILE A 222 -6.58 9.37 -10.91
C ILE A 222 -7.34 9.70 -9.62
N PRO A 223 -7.65 10.98 -9.31
CA PRO A 223 -8.40 11.28 -8.09
C PRO A 223 -9.78 10.63 -8.07
N LEU A 224 -10.49 10.62 -9.20
CA LEU A 224 -11.78 9.94 -9.31
C LEU A 224 -11.64 8.43 -9.12
N GLY A 225 -10.61 7.82 -9.72
CA GLY A 225 -10.28 6.41 -9.54
C GLY A 225 -10.04 6.06 -8.07
N ILE A 226 -9.24 6.87 -7.36
CA ILE A 226 -8.97 6.68 -5.92
C ILE A 226 -10.27 6.68 -5.12
N ILE A 227 -11.17 7.65 -5.35
CA ILE A 227 -12.45 7.73 -4.64
C ILE A 227 -13.30 6.49 -4.92
N VAL A 228 -13.47 6.12 -6.20
CA VAL A 228 -14.29 4.96 -6.61
C VAL A 228 -13.71 3.66 -6.04
N ILE A 229 -12.40 3.45 -6.14
CA ILE A 229 -11.72 2.27 -5.58
C ILE A 229 -11.93 2.20 -4.07
N THR A 230 -11.80 3.34 -3.36
CA THR A 230 -12.01 3.40 -1.91
C THR A 230 -13.43 3.00 -1.53
N CYS A 231 -14.44 3.52 -2.23
CA CYS A 231 -15.85 3.16 -1.97
C CYS A 231 -16.12 1.69 -2.27
N LEU A 232 -15.64 1.17 -3.40
CA LEU A 232 -15.81 -0.24 -3.78
C LEU A 232 -15.12 -1.16 -2.77
N LEU A 233 -13.89 -0.82 -2.38
CA LEU A 233 -13.12 -1.62 -1.43
C LEU A 233 -13.76 -1.61 -0.05
N ALA A 234 -14.30 -0.46 0.41
CA ALA A 234 -15.02 -0.36 1.67
C ALA A 234 -16.24 -1.31 1.70
N VAL A 235 -16.98 -1.40 0.60
CA VAL A 235 -18.13 -2.32 0.48
C VAL A 235 -17.67 -3.77 0.47
N VAL A 236 -16.68 -4.12 -0.36
CA VAL A 236 -16.16 -5.49 -0.48
C VAL A 236 -15.56 -5.96 0.86
N TYR A 237 -14.68 -5.16 1.45
CA TYR A 237 -14.04 -5.51 2.72
C TYR A 237 -15.02 -5.55 3.89
N GLY A 238 -16.00 -4.62 3.91
CA GLY A 238 -17.06 -4.64 4.90
C GLY A 238 -17.87 -5.94 4.83
N ALA A 239 -18.26 -6.36 3.62
CA ALA A 239 -18.98 -7.62 3.41
C ALA A 239 -18.12 -8.84 3.81
N MET A 240 -16.84 -8.85 3.45
CA MET A 240 -15.90 -9.90 3.89
C MET A 240 -15.76 -9.93 5.41
N GLY A 241 -15.68 -8.76 6.05
CA GLY A 241 -15.60 -8.64 7.51
C GLY A 241 -16.84 -9.20 8.22
N ILE A 242 -18.05 -8.97 7.66
CA ILE A 242 -19.29 -9.58 8.18
C ILE A 242 -19.20 -11.11 8.17
N VAL A 243 -18.76 -11.68 7.06
CA VAL A 243 -18.64 -13.14 6.91
C VAL A 243 -17.52 -13.70 7.77
N ALA A 244 -16.33 -13.10 7.73
CA ALA A 244 -15.16 -13.57 8.45
C ALA A 244 -15.33 -13.53 9.98
N GLY A 245 -15.99 -12.48 10.48
CA GLY A 245 -16.24 -12.34 11.93
C GLY A 245 -17.56 -12.95 12.41
N GLY A 246 -18.43 -13.42 11.50
CA GLY A 246 -19.79 -13.81 11.85
C GLY A 246 -20.16 -15.27 11.61
N VAL A 247 -19.35 -16.03 10.87
CA VAL A 247 -19.63 -17.46 10.56
C VAL A 247 -19.16 -18.40 11.63
N LEU A 248 -17.98 -18.14 12.24
CA LEU A 248 -17.38 -18.95 13.28
C LEU A 248 -17.29 -18.15 14.59
N PRO A 249 -17.19 -18.84 15.75
CA PRO A 249 -16.91 -18.22 17.03
C PRO A 249 -15.61 -17.40 17.00
N TYR A 250 -15.55 -16.35 17.81
CA TYR A 250 -14.37 -15.49 17.94
C TYR A 250 -13.07 -16.27 18.18
N ALA A 251 -13.12 -17.28 19.10
CA ALA A 251 -11.94 -18.06 19.46
C ALA A 251 -11.32 -18.85 18.30
N GLU A 252 -12.10 -19.14 17.25
CA GLU A 252 -11.64 -19.89 16.08
C GLU A 252 -11.09 -18.97 14.98
N THR A 253 -11.48 -17.68 14.97
CA THR A 253 -11.12 -16.72 13.90
C THR A 253 -10.08 -15.71 14.34
N ALA A 254 -10.00 -15.39 15.63
CA ALA A 254 -9.06 -14.40 16.17
C ALA A 254 -7.60 -14.80 15.91
N GLY A 255 -6.86 -13.93 15.23
CA GLY A 255 -5.45 -14.16 14.87
C GLY A 255 -5.22 -15.18 13.73
N GLN A 256 -6.29 -15.78 13.18
CA GLN A 256 -6.20 -16.74 12.09
C GLN A 256 -6.37 -16.05 10.73
N ASN A 257 -5.83 -16.63 9.66
CA ASN A 257 -6.12 -16.12 8.33
C ASN A 257 -7.55 -16.52 7.87
N ILE A 258 -8.07 -15.81 6.88
CA ILE A 258 -9.46 -15.97 6.43
C ILE A 258 -9.76 -17.37 5.84
N SER A 259 -8.75 -18.19 5.55
CA SER A 259 -8.93 -19.56 5.03
C SER A 259 -9.67 -20.47 6.03
N VAL A 260 -9.57 -20.20 7.35
CA VAL A 260 -10.29 -20.93 8.39
C VAL A 260 -11.81 -20.75 8.20
N THR A 261 -12.25 -19.52 8.05
CA THR A 261 -13.66 -19.22 7.76
C THR A 261 -14.07 -19.76 6.38
N ALA A 262 -13.21 -19.68 5.37
CA ALA A 262 -13.47 -20.22 4.04
C ALA A 262 -13.68 -21.74 4.07
N GLN A 263 -12.93 -22.47 4.89
CA GLN A 263 -13.09 -23.92 5.08
C GLN A 263 -14.47 -24.27 5.66
N ALA A 264 -15.00 -23.48 6.56
CA ALA A 264 -16.34 -23.67 7.13
C ALA A 264 -17.47 -23.32 6.13
N ILE A 265 -17.19 -22.43 5.18
CA ILE A 265 -18.18 -21.97 4.21
C ILE A 265 -18.27 -22.88 2.99
N PHE A 266 -17.13 -23.28 2.42
CA PHE A 266 -17.05 -23.88 1.11
C PHE A 266 -17.02 -25.43 1.13
N PRO A 267 -17.60 -26.08 0.12
CA PRO A 267 -17.23 -27.45 -0.21
C PRO A 267 -15.77 -27.49 -0.69
N ASN A 268 -15.13 -28.65 -0.57
CA ASN A 268 -13.68 -28.80 -0.78
C ASN A 268 -13.14 -28.20 -2.07
N ALA A 269 -13.86 -28.37 -3.21
CA ALA A 269 -13.42 -27.81 -4.50
C ALA A 269 -13.39 -26.28 -4.52
N LEU A 270 -14.39 -25.61 -3.94
CA LEU A 270 -14.43 -24.16 -3.83
C LEU A 270 -13.44 -23.64 -2.78
N TYR A 271 -13.19 -24.40 -1.73
CA TYR A 271 -12.15 -24.08 -0.75
C TYR A 271 -10.76 -24.06 -1.40
N ILE A 272 -10.43 -25.09 -2.18
CA ILE A 272 -9.16 -25.11 -2.94
C ILE A 272 -9.07 -23.94 -3.91
N PHE A 273 -10.16 -23.65 -4.63
CA PHE A 273 -10.21 -22.48 -5.54
C PHE A 273 -9.95 -21.17 -4.77
N PHE A 274 -10.57 -21.00 -3.60
CA PHE A 274 -10.38 -19.81 -2.77
C PHE A 274 -8.95 -19.69 -2.25
N VAL A 275 -8.35 -20.78 -1.76
CA VAL A 275 -6.98 -20.76 -1.23
C VAL A 275 -5.96 -20.53 -2.34
N VAL A 276 -6.07 -21.27 -3.46
CA VAL A 276 -5.09 -21.22 -4.54
C VAL A 276 -5.32 -20.00 -5.45
N GLY A 277 -6.53 -19.85 -5.96
CA GLY A 277 -6.86 -18.77 -6.89
C GLY A 277 -7.00 -17.42 -6.17
N GLY A 278 -7.72 -17.38 -5.05
CA GLY A 278 -7.89 -16.17 -4.24
C GLY A 278 -6.62 -15.81 -3.47
N GLY A 279 -6.24 -16.64 -2.48
CA GLY A 279 -5.15 -16.33 -1.55
C GLY A 279 -3.77 -16.31 -2.23
N ILE A 280 -3.31 -17.46 -2.73
CA ILE A 280 -1.98 -17.56 -3.34
C ILE A 280 -1.85 -16.65 -4.56
N GLY A 281 -2.87 -16.67 -5.45
CA GLY A 281 -2.88 -15.85 -6.66
C GLY A 281 -2.81 -14.35 -6.35
N ALA A 282 -3.68 -13.84 -5.45
CA ALA A 282 -3.71 -12.42 -5.07
C ALA A 282 -2.40 -11.96 -4.42
N ILE A 283 -1.85 -12.75 -3.49
CA ILE A 283 -0.61 -12.40 -2.80
C ILE A 283 0.57 -12.39 -3.78
N ALA A 284 0.64 -13.37 -4.67
CA ALA A 284 1.68 -13.44 -5.71
C ALA A 284 1.61 -12.26 -6.69
N SER A 285 0.40 -11.93 -7.17
CA SER A 285 0.17 -10.76 -8.04
C SER A 285 0.56 -9.46 -7.34
N SER A 286 0.13 -9.28 -6.09
CA SER A 286 0.48 -8.09 -5.30
C SER A 286 1.98 -7.92 -5.09
N LEU A 287 2.71 -9.01 -4.81
CA LEU A 287 4.17 -8.97 -4.68
C LEU A 287 4.83 -8.56 -6.00
N LEU A 288 4.35 -9.14 -7.11
CA LEU A 288 4.90 -8.86 -8.43
C LEU A 288 4.64 -7.42 -8.85
N GLY A 289 3.42 -6.93 -8.66
CA GLY A 289 3.03 -5.55 -8.92
C GLY A 289 3.83 -4.57 -8.07
N ALA A 290 3.99 -4.84 -6.76
CA ALA A 290 4.76 -4.01 -5.84
C ALA A 290 6.24 -3.93 -6.25
N LEU A 291 6.86 -5.05 -6.62
CA LEU A 291 8.24 -5.07 -7.13
C LEU A 291 8.37 -4.28 -8.44
N GLY A 292 7.42 -4.42 -9.35
CA GLY A 292 7.42 -3.71 -10.63
C GLY A 292 7.32 -2.17 -10.45
N MET A 293 6.47 -1.72 -9.54
CA MET A 293 6.27 -0.29 -9.25
C MET A 293 7.51 0.39 -8.65
N MET A 294 8.40 -0.35 -7.99
CA MET A 294 9.60 0.21 -7.34
C MET A 294 10.71 0.61 -8.32
N ARG A 295 10.66 0.17 -9.57
CA ARG A 295 11.73 0.41 -10.56
C ARG A 295 12.07 1.89 -10.72
N TYR A 296 11.09 2.71 -11.01
CA TYR A 296 11.31 4.15 -11.25
C TYR A 296 11.63 4.92 -9.96
N PRO A 297 10.91 4.76 -8.85
CA PRO A 297 11.25 5.43 -7.58
C PRO A 297 12.67 5.12 -7.10
N LEU A 298 13.08 3.86 -7.13
CA LEU A 298 14.43 3.46 -6.70
C LEU A 298 15.52 4.07 -7.59
N LEU A 299 15.33 4.02 -8.91
CA LEU A 299 16.29 4.63 -9.84
C LEU A 299 16.34 6.15 -9.67
N GLN A 300 15.20 6.81 -9.43
CA GLN A 300 15.15 8.24 -9.19
C GLN A 300 15.91 8.63 -7.93
N VAL A 301 15.74 7.88 -6.83
CA VAL A 301 16.50 8.08 -5.58
C VAL A 301 18.01 7.98 -5.82
N ALA A 302 18.46 7.02 -6.64
CA ALA A 302 19.86 6.91 -7.01
C ALA A 302 20.33 8.08 -7.87
N ASN A 303 19.54 8.48 -8.89
CA ASN A 303 19.86 9.59 -9.79
C ASN A 303 19.95 10.92 -9.06
N ASP A 304 19.14 11.12 -8.03
CA ASP A 304 19.15 12.31 -7.17
C ASP A 304 20.38 12.39 -6.24
N GLY A 305 21.22 11.35 -6.24
CA GLY A 305 22.47 11.36 -5.50
C GLY A 305 22.36 10.89 -4.05
N TRP A 306 21.18 10.42 -3.61
CA TRP A 306 21.00 9.86 -2.27
C TRP A 306 21.80 8.57 -2.05
N LEU A 307 22.17 7.88 -3.14
CA LEU A 307 22.98 6.67 -3.13
C LEU A 307 24.30 6.89 -3.92
N PRO A 308 25.34 6.11 -3.64
CA PRO A 308 26.54 6.07 -4.45
C PRO A 308 26.26 5.82 -5.94
N SER A 309 27.12 6.33 -6.82
CA SER A 309 26.92 6.30 -8.29
C SER A 309 26.80 4.89 -8.88
N VAL A 310 27.31 3.87 -8.19
CA VAL A 310 27.17 2.46 -8.60
C VAL A 310 25.69 2.04 -8.74
N PHE A 311 24.81 2.60 -7.92
CA PHE A 311 23.38 2.29 -7.93
C PHE A 311 22.60 2.97 -9.06
N LYS A 312 23.21 3.89 -9.81
CA LYS A 312 22.63 4.48 -11.01
C LYS A 312 22.73 3.56 -12.24
N LYS A 313 23.57 2.51 -12.15
CA LYS A 313 23.82 1.63 -13.29
C LYS A 313 22.60 0.81 -13.66
N THR A 314 22.30 0.81 -14.95
CA THR A 314 21.27 -0.02 -15.58
C THR A 314 21.91 -0.97 -16.58
N ASP A 315 21.24 -2.07 -16.88
CA ASP A 315 21.60 -2.96 -17.99
C ASP A 315 21.17 -2.33 -19.35
N LYS A 316 21.44 -3.06 -20.44
CA LYS A 316 21.08 -2.65 -21.80
C LYS A 316 19.57 -2.49 -22.04
N ASN A 317 18.73 -3.06 -21.18
CA ASN A 317 17.28 -2.97 -21.19
C ASN A 317 16.76 -1.89 -20.20
N GLY A 318 17.66 -1.11 -19.60
CA GLY A 318 17.33 -0.10 -18.59
C GLY A 318 16.92 -0.69 -17.23
N TYR A 319 17.23 -1.95 -16.95
CA TYR A 319 16.96 -2.56 -15.63
C TYR A 319 18.03 -2.15 -14.61
N PRO A 320 17.67 -1.56 -13.47
CA PRO A 320 18.60 -1.02 -12.49
C PRO A 320 19.07 -2.12 -11.51
N TYR A 321 19.87 -3.05 -11.99
CA TYR A 321 20.27 -4.27 -11.28
C TYR A 321 20.95 -4.00 -9.93
N ALA A 322 21.79 -2.98 -9.82
CA ALA A 322 22.53 -2.71 -8.59
C ALA A 322 21.63 -2.27 -7.44
N ILE A 323 20.68 -1.36 -7.72
CA ILE A 323 19.75 -0.91 -6.68
C ILE A 323 18.69 -1.98 -6.36
N TYR A 324 18.28 -2.80 -7.35
CA TYR A 324 17.39 -3.93 -7.09
C TYR A 324 18.03 -5.01 -6.23
N LEU A 325 19.34 -5.25 -6.38
CA LEU A 325 20.08 -6.16 -5.51
C LEU A 325 20.08 -5.63 -4.05
N LEU A 326 20.32 -4.33 -3.86
CA LEU A 326 20.22 -3.72 -2.53
C LEU A 326 18.80 -3.85 -1.96
N PHE A 327 17.81 -3.57 -2.78
CA PHE A 327 16.40 -3.66 -2.40
C PHE A 327 16.01 -5.11 -2.05
N TYR A 328 16.52 -6.09 -2.80
CA TYR A 328 16.36 -7.52 -2.50
C TYR A 328 16.96 -7.89 -1.13
N VAL A 329 18.18 -7.45 -0.84
CA VAL A 329 18.83 -7.72 0.47
C VAL A 329 17.98 -7.15 1.62
N ILE A 330 17.45 -5.95 1.45
CA ILE A 330 16.54 -5.36 2.45
C ILE A 330 15.25 -6.20 2.57
N SER A 331 14.70 -6.67 1.45
CA SER A 331 13.46 -7.43 1.41
C SER A 331 13.56 -8.83 2.02
N ILE A 332 14.72 -9.49 1.95
CA ILE A 332 14.88 -10.82 2.56
C ILE A 332 15.22 -10.77 4.06
N TYR A 333 15.67 -9.62 4.57
CA TYR A 333 16.07 -9.49 5.97
C TYR A 333 14.99 -9.94 6.98
N PRO A 334 13.72 -9.51 6.89
CA PRO A 334 12.68 -9.95 7.81
C PRO A 334 12.38 -11.46 7.71
N ILE A 335 12.51 -12.05 6.52
CA ILE A 335 12.29 -13.49 6.30
C ILE A 335 13.38 -14.29 7.04
N VAL A 336 14.65 -13.92 6.86
CA VAL A 336 15.78 -14.62 7.46
C VAL A 336 15.81 -14.47 8.98
N THR A 337 15.36 -13.32 9.49
CA THR A 337 15.29 -13.04 10.93
C THR A 337 14.02 -13.57 11.60
N GLY A 338 13.12 -14.22 10.83
CA GLY A 338 11.89 -14.83 11.36
C GLY A 338 10.90 -13.82 11.94
N ARG A 339 10.86 -12.59 11.41
CA ARG A 339 9.90 -11.58 11.86
C ARG A 339 8.47 -11.97 11.52
N SER A 340 7.55 -11.74 12.45
CA SER A 340 6.13 -11.94 12.22
C SER A 340 5.57 -10.93 11.20
N LEU A 341 4.48 -11.27 10.53
CA LEU A 341 3.91 -10.47 9.47
C LEU A 341 3.41 -9.10 9.98
N ASP A 342 2.78 -9.06 11.13
CA ASP A 342 2.33 -7.84 11.80
C ASP A 342 3.50 -6.92 12.19
N ALA A 343 4.61 -7.49 12.68
CA ALA A 343 5.83 -6.73 12.96
C ALA A 343 6.43 -6.12 11.69
N ILE A 344 6.50 -6.89 10.59
CA ILE A 344 7.00 -6.40 9.29
C ILE A 344 6.16 -5.22 8.80
N VAL A 345 4.84 -5.38 8.83
CA VAL A 345 3.91 -4.33 8.40
C VAL A 345 4.07 -3.07 9.26
N SER A 346 4.14 -3.23 10.58
CA SER A 346 4.29 -2.10 11.51
C SER A 346 5.61 -1.35 11.30
N GLN A 347 6.72 -2.06 11.05
CA GLN A 347 8.04 -1.47 10.81
C GLN A 347 8.10 -0.56 9.57
N VAL A 348 7.24 -0.79 8.58
CA VAL A 348 7.15 0.06 7.38
C VAL A 348 6.05 1.10 7.52
N MET A 349 4.92 0.74 8.12
CA MET A 349 3.79 1.65 8.27
C MET A 349 4.09 2.81 9.22
N ILE A 350 4.78 2.57 10.34
CA ILE A 350 5.09 3.62 11.32
C ILE A 350 5.87 4.78 10.67
N PRO A 351 7.06 4.57 10.07
CA PRO A 351 7.79 5.67 9.44
C PRO A 351 7.03 6.28 8.26
N THR A 352 6.27 5.48 7.50
CA THR A 352 5.42 6.00 6.42
C THR A 352 4.36 6.95 6.95
N MET A 353 3.68 6.61 8.04
CA MET A 353 2.66 7.47 8.65
C MET A 353 3.26 8.75 9.23
N LEU A 354 4.47 8.70 9.81
CA LEU A 354 5.18 9.90 10.26
C LEU A 354 5.47 10.85 9.08
N ILE A 355 5.89 10.30 7.94
CA ILE A 355 6.08 11.10 6.71
C ILE A 355 4.74 11.66 6.21
N ASN A 356 3.65 10.88 6.30
CA ASN A 356 2.33 11.31 5.86
C ASN A 356 1.76 12.43 6.74
N ILE A 357 2.05 12.45 8.06
CA ILE A 357 1.70 13.59 8.92
C ILE A 357 2.29 14.88 8.32
N TYR A 358 3.58 14.86 8.02
CA TYR A 358 4.25 16.02 7.44
C TYR A 358 3.66 16.40 6.07
N MET A 359 3.45 15.40 5.18
CA MET A 359 2.90 15.63 3.84
C MET A 359 1.51 16.24 3.87
N ASN A 360 0.61 15.71 4.71
CA ASN A 360 -0.75 16.22 4.82
C ASN A 360 -0.77 17.67 5.35
N LEU A 361 0.10 17.99 6.33
CA LEU A 361 0.24 19.37 6.81
C LEU A 361 0.89 20.27 5.74
N ALA A 362 1.87 19.79 4.99
CA ALA A 362 2.49 20.55 3.91
C ALA A 362 1.49 20.87 2.78
N CYS A 363 0.48 20.04 2.57
CA CYS A 363 -0.59 20.31 1.61
C CYS A 363 -1.39 21.58 1.93
N LEU A 364 -1.43 22.04 3.18
CA LEU A 364 -2.04 23.33 3.54
C LEU A 364 -1.41 24.52 2.80
N THR A 365 -0.19 24.37 2.31
CA THR A 365 0.51 25.43 1.55
C THR A 365 0.16 25.46 0.07
N LEU A 366 -0.45 24.41 -0.50
CA LEU A 366 -0.73 24.27 -1.93
C LEU A 366 -1.57 25.44 -2.50
N PRO A 367 -2.66 25.89 -1.87
CA PRO A 367 -3.47 27.00 -2.40
C PRO A 367 -2.69 28.31 -2.55
N LYS A 368 -1.72 28.54 -1.64
CA LYS A 368 -0.88 29.76 -1.67
C LYS A 368 0.31 29.64 -2.59
N LYS A 369 0.91 28.45 -2.69
CA LYS A 369 2.09 28.21 -3.53
C LYS A 369 1.75 28.11 -5.02
N TYR A 370 0.59 27.57 -5.34
CA TYR A 370 0.17 27.24 -6.71
C TYR A 370 -1.28 27.72 -6.95
N PRO A 371 -1.54 29.05 -6.91
CA PRO A 371 -2.89 29.60 -6.98
C PRO A 371 -3.60 29.30 -8.31
N GLU A 372 -2.88 29.30 -9.44
CA GLU A 372 -3.42 28.99 -10.76
C GLU A 372 -3.87 27.52 -10.85
N GLN A 373 -2.99 26.58 -10.49
CA GLN A 373 -3.30 25.14 -10.48
C GLN A 373 -4.40 24.82 -9.45
N TRP A 374 -4.41 25.56 -8.33
CA TRP A 374 -5.48 25.44 -7.35
C TRP A 374 -6.84 25.86 -7.91
N ALA A 375 -6.91 26.93 -8.71
CA ALA A 375 -8.14 27.37 -9.36
C ALA A 375 -8.66 26.33 -10.38
N GLN A 376 -7.74 25.64 -11.06
CA GLN A 376 -8.01 24.65 -12.12
C GLN A 376 -8.06 23.20 -11.61
N ARG A 377 -8.06 22.96 -10.29
CA ARG A 377 -8.07 21.60 -9.73
C ARG A 377 -9.30 20.82 -10.18
N SER A 378 -9.13 19.52 -10.41
CA SER A 378 -10.22 18.64 -10.86
C SER A 378 -11.26 18.35 -9.79
N ILE A 379 -10.87 18.29 -8.52
CA ILE A 379 -11.76 18.13 -7.39
C ILE A 379 -12.00 19.51 -6.76
N LYS A 380 -13.17 20.08 -7.02
CA LYS A 380 -13.57 21.37 -6.46
C LYS A 380 -14.20 21.18 -5.09
N MET A 381 -13.57 21.73 -4.06
CA MET A 381 -14.08 21.74 -2.69
C MET A 381 -13.79 23.09 -2.03
N PRO A 382 -14.57 23.52 -1.04
CA PRO A 382 -14.32 24.74 -0.28
C PRO A 382 -12.96 24.66 0.44
N LEU A 383 -12.26 25.79 0.53
CA LEU A 383 -10.91 25.84 1.16
C LEU A 383 -10.93 25.39 2.63
N TRP A 384 -11.97 25.75 3.37
CA TRP A 384 -12.11 25.31 4.76
C TRP A 384 -12.19 23.79 4.90
N PHE A 385 -12.98 23.14 4.02
CA PHE A 385 -13.12 21.68 4.01
C PHE A 385 -11.80 20.99 3.63
N TYR A 386 -11.11 21.52 2.60
CA TYR A 386 -9.77 21.05 2.23
C TYR A 386 -8.79 21.12 3.40
N ASN A 387 -8.74 22.25 4.12
CA ASN A 387 -7.86 22.42 5.26
C ASN A 387 -8.20 21.44 6.39
N ILE A 388 -9.49 21.21 6.65
CA ILE A 388 -9.93 20.18 7.62
C ILE A 388 -9.43 18.81 7.19
N CYS A 389 -9.56 18.43 5.91
CA CYS A 389 -9.07 17.14 5.42
C CYS A 389 -7.54 17.01 5.56
N CYS A 390 -6.76 18.06 5.34
CA CYS A 390 -5.32 18.04 5.56
C CYS A 390 -4.96 17.79 7.04
N VAL A 391 -5.59 18.51 7.97
CA VAL A 391 -5.36 18.36 9.41
C VAL A 391 -5.87 17.01 9.91
N LEU A 392 -7.06 16.60 9.51
CA LEU A 392 -7.64 15.31 9.86
C LEU A 392 -6.81 14.16 9.28
N GLY A 393 -6.27 14.34 8.07
CA GLY A 393 -5.36 13.37 7.46
C GLY A 393 -4.06 13.19 8.26
N ALA A 394 -3.48 14.28 8.75
CA ALA A 394 -2.34 14.23 9.65
C ALA A 394 -2.70 13.53 10.97
N PHE A 395 -3.86 13.82 11.54
CA PHE A 395 -4.38 13.15 12.74
C PHE A 395 -4.57 11.64 12.51
N CYS A 396 -5.24 11.24 11.41
CA CYS A 396 -5.44 9.83 11.06
C CYS A 396 -4.10 9.08 10.93
N ALA A 397 -3.12 9.68 10.25
CA ALA A 397 -1.78 9.10 10.14
C ALA A 397 -1.10 8.96 11.52
N GLY A 398 -1.26 9.95 12.40
CA GLY A 398 -0.77 9.91 13.79
C GLY A 398 -1.41 8.80 14.61
N VAL A 399 -2.72 8.62 14.50
CA VAL A 399 -3.46 7.53 15.19
C VAL A 399 -2.95 6.16 14.74
N VAL A 400 -2.75 5.95 13.43
CA VAL A 400 -2.20 4.69 12.91
C VAL A 400 -0.78 4.46 13.45
N ALA A 401 0.11 5.44 13.32
CA ALA A 401 1.48 5.33 13.80
C ALA A 401 1.56 5.00 15.30
N TYR A 402 0.76 5.70 16.12
CA TYR A 402 0.73 5.50 17.56
C TYR A 402 0.23 4.09 17.96
N ASN A 403 -0.89 3.64 17.37
CA ASN A 403 -1.45 2.34 17.74
C ASN A 403 -0.59 1.19 17.26
N LEU A 404 -0.01 1.26 16.06
CA LEU A 404 0.95 0.27 15.61
C LEU A 404 2.19 0.22 16.50
N PHE A 405 2.70 1.38 16.94
CA PHE A 405 3.86 1.44 17.81
C PHE A 405 3.59 0.92 19.21
N LYS A 406 2.43 1.24 19.79
CA LYS A 406 1.99 0.82 21.13
C LYS A 406 1.89 -0.71 21.27
N ASP A 407 1.48 -1.38 20.19
CA ASP A 407 1.22 -2.82 20.20
C ASP A 407 2.48 -3.65 19.83
N LEU A 408 3.63 -2.99 19.56
CA LEU A 408 4.91 -3.65 19.29
C LEU A 408 5.54 -4.27 20.55
N THR A 409 6.24 -5.38 20.35
CA THR A 409 7.19 -5.85 21.36
C THR A 409 8.32 -4.84 21.55
N PHE A 410 9.00 -4.88 22.70
CA PHE A 410 10.13 -3.97 22.96
C PHE A 410 11.19 -4.02 21.85
N ASN A 411 11.55 -5.22 21.38
CA ASN A 411 12.55 -5.39 20.33
C ASN A 411 12.08 -4.80 18.97
N ASP A 412 10.80 -4.97 18.64
CA ASP A 412 10.23 -4.43 17.42
C ASP A 412 10.09 -2.91 17.48
N ALA A 413 9.75 -2.36 18.66
CA ALA A 413 9.71 -0.93 18.89
C ALA A 413 11.10 -0.28 18.75
N VAL A 414 12.13 -0.90 19.35
CA VAL A 414 13.54 -0.44 19.17
C VAL A 414 13.92 -0.47 17.70
N PHE A 415 13.56 -1.52 16.96
CA PHE A 415 13.86 -1.62 15.53
C PHE A 415 13.12 -0.57 14.71
N ALA A 416 11.84 -0.30 14.99
CA ALA A 416 11.07 0.75 14.32
C ALA A 416 11.67 2.14 14.55
N VAL A 417 12.08 2.45 15.79
CA VAL A 417 12.78 3.70 16.12
C VAL A 417 14.13 3.76 15.41
N ALA A 418 14.89 2.66 15.40
CA ALA A 418 16.16 2.60 14.70
C ALA A 418 16.01 2.88 13.20
N ILE A 419 14.97 2.37 12.55
CA ILE A 419 14.67 2.71 11.14
C ILE A 419 14.52 4.23 11.00
N VAL A 420 13.68 4.87 11.79
CA VAL A 420 13.45 6.34 11.70
C VAL A 420 14.75 7.11 11.91
N VAL A 421 15.54 6.73 12.94
CA VAL A 421 16.84 7.35 13.22
C VAL A 421 17.80 7.18 12.05
N VAL A 422 17.89 5.97 11.48
CA VAL A 422 18.75 5.68 10.31
C VAL A 422 18.34 6.52 9.10
N LEU A 423 17.04 6.64 8.81
CA LEU A 423 16.54 7.50 7.72
C LEU A 423 17.00 8.95 7.90
N CYS A 424 16.85 9.48 9.11
CA CYS A 424 17.28 10.85 9.45
C CYS A 424 18.80 11.03 9.34
N VAL A 425 19.57 10.11 9.93
CA VAL A 425 21.03 10.15 9.93
C VAL A 425 21.58 10.07 8.51
N LEU A 426 21.10 9.13 7.71
CA LEU A 426 21.53 8.99 6.32
C LEU A 426 21.19 10.21 5.48
N SER A 427 20.02 10.82 5.69
CA SER A 427 19.66 12.07 5.03
C SER A 427 20.66 13.20 5.38
N ILE A 428 20.96 13.40 6.68
CA ILE A 428 21.90 14.42 7.15
C ILE A 428 23.31 14.14 6.61
N LEU A 429 23.77 12.89 6.67
CA LEU A 429 25.12 12.53 6.21
C LEU A 429 25.30 12.83 4.72
N ARG A 430 24.32 12.47 3.87
CA ARG A 430 24.42 12.72 2.42
C ARG A 430 24.42 14.22 2.09
N LEU A 431 23.63 15.02 2.82
CA LEU A 431 23.63 16.47 2.68
C LEU A 431 24.97 17.08 3.14
N LYS A 432 25.51 16.66 4.32
CA LYS A 432 26.78 17.15 4.83
C LYS A 432 27.99 16.75 3.98
N GLN A 433 27.95 15.58 3.36
CA GLN A 433 29.01 15.13 2.44
C GLN A 433 29.01 15.89 1.11
N GLY A 434 28.02 16.76 0.84
CA GLY A 434 27.88 17.46 -0.43
C GLY A 434 27.52 16.53 -1.59
N ALA A 435 27.18 15.26 -1.29
CA ALA A 435 26.77 14.28 -2.30
C ALA A 435 25.41 14.64 -2.93
N VAL A 436 24.58 15.33 -2.16
CA VAL A 436 23.35 15.97 -2.61
C VAL A 436 23.40 17.42 -2.13
N LYS A 437 23.52 18.35 -3.06
CA LYS A 437 23.53 19.77 -2.72
C LYS A 437 22.10 20.29 -2.59
N ALA A 438 21.87 21.16 -1.60
CA ALA A 438 20.55 21.77 -1.40
C ALA A 438 20.09 22.57 -2.63
N GLU A 439 21.04 23.22 -3.33
CA GLU A 439 20.81 23.95 -4.59
C GLU A 439 20.37 23.03 -5.73
N ASP A 440 21.03 21.86 -5.86
CA ASP A 440 20.66 20.87 -6.87
C ASP A 440 19.24 20.30 -6.61
N LEU A 441 18.89 20.09 -5.34
CA LEU A 441 17.53 19.68 -4.95
C LEU A 441 16.50 20.78 -5.21
N ALA A 442 16.84 22.03 -4.97
CA ALA A 442 15.96 23.16 -5.27
C ALA A 442 15.71 23.27 -6.79
N SER A 443 16.78 23.18 -7.58
CA SER A 443 16.69 23.19 -9.06
C SER A 443 15.85 22.01 -9.58
N LYS A 444 16.07 20.81 -9.05
CA LYS A 444 15.25 19.63 -9.40
C LYS A 444 13.79 19.79 -9.00
N LYS A 445 13.53 20.38 -7.85
CA LYS A 445 12.18 20.69 -7.39
C LYS A 445 11.49 21.64 -8.37
N GLU A 446 12.18 22.71 -8.81
CA GLU A 446 11.68 23.62 -9.81
C GLU A 446 11.44 22.92 -11.17
N GLU A 447 12.33 22.01 -11.56
CA GLU A 447 12.16 21.21 -12.78
C GLU A 447 10.96 20.27 -12.66
N ILE A 448 10.77 19.57 -11.54
CA ILE A 448 9.60 18.72 -11.28
C ILE A 448 8.31 19.56 -11.34
N VAL A 449 8.30 20.73 -10.72
CA VAL A 449 7.14 21.66 -10.76
C VAL A 449 6.86 22.11 -12.18
N ARG A 450 7.87 22.56 -12.90
CA ARG A 450 7.74 23.00 -14.30
C ARG A 450 7.23 21.86 -15.18
N GLN A 451 7.78 20.66 -15.02
CA GLN A 451 7.35 19.49 -15.79
C GLN A 451 5.90 19.12 -15.45
N ALA A 452 5.52 19.13 -14.17
CA ALA A 452 4.15 18.83 -13.74
C ALA A 452 3.14 19.86 -14.29
N ILE A 453 3.50 21.13 -14.34
CA ILE A 453 2.69 22.19 -14.95
C ILE A 453 2.56 21.98 -16.46
N ALA A 454 3.67 21.70 -17.17
CA ALA A 454 3.68 21.46 -18.61
C ALA A 454 2.85 20.20 -18.97
N ASP A 455 3.02 19.12 -18.22
CA ASP A 455 2.25 17.87 -18.40
C ASP A 455 0.76 18.11 -18.15
N THR A 456 0.43 18.97 -17.19
CA THR A 456 -0.97 19.32 -16.88
C THR A 456 -1.59 20.12 -18.04
N ALA A 457 -0.88 21.09 -18.58
CA ALA A 457 -1.35 21.89 -19.72
C ALA A 457 -1.51 21.04 -20.99
N ALA A 458 -0.58 20.11 -21.25
CA ALA A 458 -0.68 19.19 -22.38
C ALA A 458 -1.89 18.25 -22.27
N ASP A 459 -2.18 17.72 -21.06
CA ASP A 459 -3.33 16.86 -20.80
C ASP A 459 -4.67 17.61 -20.98
N GLU A 460 -4.73 18.87 -20.57
CA GLU A 460 -5.90 19.74 -20.76
C GLU A 460 -6.17 20.05 -22.25
N THR A 461 -5.11 20.22 -23.04
CA THR A 461 -5.22 20.44 -24.50
C THR A 461 -5.68 19.17 -25.23
N GLU A 462 -5.24 17.99 -24.79
CA GLU A 462 -5.66 16.71 -25.36
C GLU A 462 -7.13 16.34 -24.98
N ALA A 463 -7.64 16.92 -23.91
CA ALA A 463 -8.99 16.66 -23.37
C ALA A 463 -10.07 17.59 -23.97
N ALA A 464 -9.66 18.75 -24.53
CA ALA A 464 -10.52 19.72 -25.19
C ALA A 464 -10.78 19.35 -26.65
#